data_91140301ba256ac34e21e81d4a0a5522
#
_entry.id   91140301ba256ac34e21e81d4a0a5522
#
_cell.length_a   1.000
_cell.length_b   1.000
_cell.length_c   1.000
_cell.angle_alpha   90.00
_cell.angle_beta   90.00
_cell.angle_gamma   90.00
#
_symmetry.space_group_name_H-M   'P 1'
#
loop_
_entity.id
_entity.type
_entity.pdbx_description
1 polymer ?
#
loop_
_entity_poly.entity_id
_entity_poly.type
_entity_poly.pdbx_seq_one_letter_code
_entity_poly.pdbx_strand_id
1 'polypeptide(L)'
;MTDFFGYGSLVNLQTHQYLNPRPTKIKGWKRKWVSSNIHDIAILSVSPCDLTILQGMRASTKNIGWKALDLRETGYIRHSLDNYNMQMYIGDPEYIDHKIKKPILLSYLDCVIQGYYKHFGKQGVKRFFKSTENWDHPILDDRNAPQYPRATILSKFEFNLVDEHLERL
;
A
#
# COMPACT_ATOMS: atom_id res chain seq x y z
N MET A 1 -20.75 3.79 -7.79
CA MET A 1 -19.46 4.09 -7.09
C MET A 1 -18.31 3.64 -8.00
N THR A 2 -17.52 4.58 -8.50
CA THR A 2 -16.43 4.31 -9.48
C THR A 2 -15.05 4.63 -8.92
N ASP A 3 -14.98 5.28 -7.76
CA ASP A 3 -13.73 5.70 -7.15
C ASP A 3 -13.24 4.68 -6.13
N PHE A 4 -11.93 4.52 -6.07
CA PHE A 4 -11.25 3.73 -5.04
C PHE A 4 -10.34 4.58 -4.17
N PHE A 5 -10.00 4.05 -3.01
CA PHE A 5 -8.97 4.57 -2.11
C PHE A 5 -7.82 3.56 -2.02
N GLY A 6 -6.67 3.95 -2.55
CA GLY A 6 -5.43 3.18 -2.46
C GLY A 6 -4.53 3.69 -1.33
N TYR A 7 -3.99 2.79 -0.52
CA TYR A 7 -3.14 3.11 0.64
C TYR A 7 -1.75 2.44 0.60
N GLY A 8 -1.51 1.62 -0.42
CA GLY A 8 -0.24 0.96 -0.73
C GLY A 8 0.34 1.48 -2.05
N SER A 9 0.70 0.57 -2.96
CA SER A 9 1.31 0.94 -4.24
C SER A 9 0.42 1.78 -5.16
N LEU A 10 -0.89 1.78 -4.98
CA LEU A 10 -1.82 2.67 -5.69
C LEU A 10 -1.64 4.16 -5.33
N VAL A 11 -0.84 4.49 -4.33
CA VAL A 11 -0.42 5.88 -4.05
C VAL A 11 0.64 6.34 -5.06
N ASN A 12 1.41 5.42 -5.63
CA ASN A 12 2.42 5.74 -6.63
C ASN A 12 1.81 5.74 -8.04
N LEU A 13 1.64 6.92 -8.62
CA LEU A 13 1.02 7.11 -9.92
C LEU A 13 1.85 6.55 -11.09
N GLN A 14 3.10 6.14 -10.87
CA GLN A 14 3.88 5.41 -11.88
C GLN A 14 3.38 3.97 -12.07
N THR A 15 2.57 3.45 -11.14
CA THR A 15 2.08 2.07 -11.18
C THR A 15 0.74 1.91 -11.89
N HIS A 16 0.08 3.00 -12.29
CA HIS A 16 -1.25 2.95 -12.89
C HIS A 16 -1.63 4.24 -13.64
N GLN A 17 -2.72 4.15 -14.42
CA GLN A 17 -3.27 5.26 -15.20
C GLN A 17 -4.77 5.50 -14.89
N TYR A 18 -5.20 5.28 -13.65
CA TYR A 18 -6.58 5.57 -13.23
C TYR A 18 -6.85 7.08 -13.24
N LEU A 19 -8.10 7.46 -13.52
CA LEU A 19 -8.47 8.86 -13.74
C LEU A 19 -8.55 9.68 -12.44
N ASN A 20 -8.25 10.97 -12.57
CA ASN A 20 -8.43 11.97 -11.52
C ASN A 20 -7.78 11.60 -10.17
N PRO A 21 -6.51 11.15 -10.16
CA PRO A 21 -5.84 10.81 -8.92
C PRO A 21 -5.66 12.06 -8.06
N ARG A 22 -6.00 11.93 -6.76
CA ARG A 22 -5.81 13.01 -5.79
C ARG A 22 -5.47 12.47 -4.40
N PRO A 23 -4.50 13.07 -3.70
CA PRO A 23 -4.22 12.75 -2.30
C PRO A 23 -5.48 12.91 -1.45
N THR A 24 -5.76 11.92 -0.63
CA THR A 24 -6.98 11.85 0.17
C THR A 24 -6.67 11.27 1.54
N LYS A 25 -7.52 11.56 2.52
CA LYS A 25 -7.45 11.02 3.87
C LYS A 25 -8.80 10.43 4.24
N ILE A 26 -8.79 9.29 4.91
CA ILE A 26 -9.98 8.69 5.53
C ILE A 26 -9.72 8.47 7.02
N LYS A 27 -10.76 8.50 7.83
CA LYS A 27 -10.70 8.22 9.27
C LYS A 27 -11.21 6.80 9.54
N GLY A 28 -10.74 6.18 10.62
CA GLY A 28 -11.27 4.92 11.09
C GLY A 28 -10.54 3.69 10.58
N TRP A 29 -9.36 3.85 9.96
CA TRP A 29 -8.58 2.75 9.39
C TRP A 29 -7.10 2.89 9.65
N LYS A 30 -6.41 1.76 9.88
CA LYS A 30 -4.97 1.67 10.13
C LYS A 30 -4.34 0.61 9.24
N ARG A 31 -3.16 0.91 8.66
CA ARG A 31 -2.38 -0.05 7.88
C ARG A 31 -1.72 -1.08 8.79
N LYS A 32 -1.53 -2.27 8.24
CA LYS A 32 -0.73 -3.34 8.82
C LYS A 32 -0.14 -4.24 7.74
N TRP A 33 0.99 -4.84 8.05
CA TRP A 33 1.53 -5.95 7.25
C TRP A 33 0.83 -7.24 7.64
N VAL A 34 0.53 -8.07 6.65
CA VAL A 34 -0.05 -9.41 6.83
C VAL A 34 0.60 -10.38 5.85
N SER A 35 0.83 -11.62 6.25
CA SER A 35 1.36 -12.65 5.36
C SER A 35 0.30 -13.15 4.39
N SER A 36 0.64 -13.25 3.10
CA SER A 36 -0.26 -13.77 2.07
C SER A 36 0.13 -15.18 1.66
N ASN A 37 -0.85 -16.09 1.60
CA ASN A 37 -0.64 -17.44 1.09
C ASN A 37 -0.61 -17.51 -0.45
N ILE A 38 -1.21 -16.53 -1.13
CA ILE A 38 -1.18 -16.49 -2.60
C ILE A 38 0.19 -16.05 -3.11
N HIS A 39 0.80 -15.03 -2.47
CA HIS A 39 2.01 -14.40 -3.00
C HIS A 39 3.29 -14.83 -2.27
N ASP A 40 3.16 -15.60 -1.20
CA ASP A 40 4.26 -16.03 -0.31
C ASP A 40 5.13 -14.89 0.27
N ILE A 41 4.53 -13.71 0.42
CA ILE A 41 5.14 -12.49 0.94
C ILE A 41 4.20 -11.79 1.93
N ALA A 42 4.71 -10.79 2.64
CA ALA A 42 3.87 -9.84 3.36
C ALA A 42 3.27 -8.81 2.41
N ILE A 43 2.00 -8.52 2.59
CA ILE A 43 1.24 -7.51 1.86
C ILE A 43 0.71 -6.45 2.81
N LEU A 44 0.49 -5.23 2.32
CA LEU A 44 -0.20 -4.19 3.10
C LEU A 44 -1.71 -4.45 3.08
N SER A 45 -2.29 -4.48 4.27
CA SER A 45 -3.73 -4.49 4.48
C SER A 45 -4.12 -3.38 5.46
N VAL A 46 -5.38 -3.29 5.79
CA VAL A 46 -5.92 -2.35 6.78
C VAL A 46 -6.86 -3.06 7.75
N SER A 47 -7.02 -2.45 8.92
CA SER A 47 -8.02 -2.84 9.91
C SER A 47 -8.73 -1.60 10.46
N PRO A 48 -9.98 -1.73 10.97
CA PRO A 48 -10.66 -0.63 11.64
C PRO A 48 -9.85 -0.09 12.83
N CYS A 49 -9.79 1.24 12.95
CA CYS A 49 -9.14 1.94 14.05
C CYS A 49 -9.65 3.38 14.14
N ASP A 50 -10.61 3.66 14.99
CA ASP A 50 -11.37 4.92 15.04
C ASP A 50 -10.53 6.17 15.24
N LEU A 51 -9.37 6.06 15.88
CA LEU A 51 -8.48 7.19 16.19
C LEU A 51 -7.49 7.49 15.07
N THR A 52 -7.42 6.65 14.04
CA THR A 52 -6.39 6.79 13.00
C THR A 52 -6.93 7.51 11.77
N ILE A 53 -6.10 8.39 11.21
CA ILE A 53 -6.29 9.00 9.88
C ILE A 53 -5.35 8.31 8.92
N LEU A 54 -5.90 7.64 7.94
CA LEU A 54 -5.17 6.94 6.89
C LEU A 54 -5.01 7.86 5.67
N GLN A 55 -3.77 8.14 5.28
CA GLN A 55 -3.47 8.84 4.04
C GLN A 55 -3.39 7.86 2.88
N GLY A 56 -3.84 8.28 1.70
CA GLY A 56 -3.81 7.47 0.50
C GLY A 56 -4.19 8.28 -0.74
N MET A 57 -4.46 7.58 -1.82
CA MET A 57 -4.84 8.14 -3.11
C MET A 57 -6.27 7.77 -3.46
N ARG A 58 -7.10 8.75 -3.80
CA ARG A 58 -8.38 8.52 -4.46
C ARG A 58 -8.20 8.60 -5.96
N ALA A 59 -8.74 7.66 -6.71
CA ALA A 59 -8.79 7.73 -8.17
C ALA A 59 -10.03 6.99 -8.70
N SER A 60 -10.35 7.19 -9.98
CA SER A 60 -11.53 6.61 -10.60
C SER A 60 -11.20 5.49 -11.58
N THR A 61 -11.97 4.42 -11.54
CA THR A 61 -11.85 3.27 -12.46
C THR A 61 -12.60 3.46 -13.78
N LYS A 62 -13.17 4.64 -14.05
CA LYS A 62 -14.05 4.86 -15.22
C LYS A 62 -13.42 4.52 -16.58
N ASN A 63 -12.12 4.68 -16.73
CA ASN A 63 -11.39 4.42 -17.98
C ASN A 63 -10.93 2.96 -18.16
N ILE A 64 -10.76 2.22 -17.06
CA ILE A 64 -10.16 0.86 -17.10
C ILE A 64 -11.15 -0.19 -16.57
N GLY A 65 -12.04 0.23 -15.68
CA GLY A 65 -13.05 -0.63 -15.05
C GLY A 65 -12.57 -1.35 -13.78
N TRP A 66 -13.53 -1.80 -12.99
CA TRP A 66 -13.29 -2.53 -11.75
C TRP A 66 -12.62 -3.89 -11.98
N LYS A 67 -12.97 -4.61 -13.05
CA LYS A 67 -12.40 -5.93 -13.35
C LYS A 67 -10.89 -5.91 -13.45
N ALA A 68 -10.32 -4.86 -14.05
CA ALA A 68 -8.87 -4.71 -14.16
C ALA A 68 -8.21 -4.43 -12.80
N LEU A 69 -8.88 -3.64 -11.95
CA LEU A 69 -8.38 -3.37 -10.60
C LEU A 69 -8.53 -4.60 -9.69
N ASP A 70 -9.62 -5.36 -9.77
CA ASP A 70 -9.79 -6.63 -9.05
C ASP A 70 -8.68 -7.63 -9.41
N LEU A 71 -8.34 -7.72 -10.70
CA LEU A 71 -7.27 -8.60 -11.17
C LEU A 71 -5.88 -8.15 -10.65
N ARG A 72 -5.66 -6.85 -10.56
CA ARG A 72 -4.44 -6.29 -9.97
C ARG A 72 -4.33 -6.61 -8.47
N GLU A 73 -5.44 -6.53 -7.76
CA GLU A 73 -5.54 -6.68 -6.32
C GLU A 73 -5.93 -8.12 -5.91
N THR A 74 -5.43 -9.12 -6.66
CA THR A 74 -5.61 -10.54 -6.33
C THR A 74 -5.15 -10.81 -4.88
N GLY A 75 -5.96 -11.51 -4.09
CA GLY A 75 -5.73 -11.75 -2.67
C GLY A 75 -6.33 -10.69 -1.76
N TYR A 76 -7.11 -9.78 -2.33
CA TYR A 76 -7.87 -8.77 -1.59
C TYR A 76 -9.36 -8.85 -1.94
N ILE A 77 -10.20 -8.35 -1.03
CA ILE A 77 -11.62 -8.13 -1.24
C ILE A 77 -11.93 -6.64 -1.25
N ARG A 78 -12.90 -6.24 -2.06
CA ARG A 78 -13.40 -4.86 -2.05
C ARG A 78 -14.26 -4.60 -0.82
N HIS A 79 -14.01 -3.46 -0.16
CA HIS A 79 -14.77 -2.96 0.97
C HIS A 79 -15.33 -1.59 0.66
N SER A 80 -16.63 -1.38 0.94
CA SER A 80 -17.28 -0.08 0.73
C SER A 80 -16.91 0.92 1.82
N LEU A 81 -16.51 2.11 1.39
CA LEU A 81 -16.33 3.28 2.23
C LEU A 81 -17.50 4.25 1.99
N ASP A 82 -18.69 3.90 2.49
CA ASP A 82 -19.95 4.58 2.15
C ASP A 82 -19.91 6.08 2.45
N ASN A 83 -19.38 6.47 3.62
CA ASN A 83 -19.22 7.88 4.01
C ASN A 83 -18.34 8.69 3.05
N TYR A 84 -17.52 8.03 2.22
CA TYR A 84 -16.61 8.67 1.28
C TYR A 84 -17.00 8.44 -0.19
N ASN A 85 -18.03 7.63 -0.43
CA ASN A 85 -18.44 7.19 -1.76
C ASN A 85 -17.26 6.60 -2.57
N MET A 86 -16.51 5.68 -1.94
CA MET A 86 -15.35 4.99 -2.51
C MET A 86 -15.36 3.50 -2.14
N GLN A 87 -14.55 2.72 -2.85
CA GLN A 87 -14.20 1.35 -2.47
C GLN A 87 -12.73 1.31 -2.04
N MET A 88 -12.37 0.35 -1.20
CA MET A 88 -11.00 0.08 -0.76
C MET A 88 -10.77 -1.43 -0.80
N TYR A 89 -9.52 -1.86 -1.00
CA TYR A 89 -9.16 -3.27 -0.95
C TYR A 89 -8.61 -3.63 0.42
N ILE A 90 -9.10 -4.71 1.01
CA ILE A 90 -8.66 -5.28 2.29
C ILE A 90 -8.15 -6.68 2.01
N GLY A 91 -7.02 -7.08 2.60
CA GLY A 91 -6.52 -8.44 2.43
C GLY A 91 -7.60 -9.47 2.76
N ASP A 92 -7.84 -10.38 1.85
CA ASP A 92 -8.86 -11.42 2.00
C ASP A 92 -8.46 -12.37 3.14
N PRO A 93 -9.28 -12.52 4.19
CA PRO A 93 -8.99 -13.40 5.32
C PRO A 93 -8.71 -14.85 4.92
N GLU A 94 -9.28 -15.33 3.80
CA GLU A 94 -9.05 -16.68 3.28
C GLU A 94 -7.58 -16.90 2.89
N TYR A 95 -6.89 -15.85 2.47
CA TYR A 95 -5.52 -15.92 1.98
C TYR A 95 -4.48 -15.35 2.95
N ILE A 96 -4.88 -15.00 4.18
CA ILE A 96 -3.95 -14.51 5.20
C ILE A 96 -3.41 -15.66 6.02
N ASP A 97 -2.08 -15.76 6.07
CA ASP A 97 -1.37 -16.69 6.96
C ASP A 97 -1.12 -16.01 8.31
N HIS A 98 -1.71 -16.58 9.35
CA HIS A 98 -1.54 -16.10 10.73
C HIS A 98 -0.41 -16.79 11.49
N LYS A 99 0.21 -17.82 10.89
CA LYS A 99 1.20 -18.67 11.56
C LYS A 99 2.64 -18.27 11.24
N ILE A 100 2.88 -17.85 10.01
CA ILE A 100 4.22 -17.58 9.49
C ILE A 100 4.33 -16.10 9.10
N LYS A 101 5.37 -15.42 9.56
CA LYS A 101 5.70 -14.07 9.12
C LYS A 101 6.52 -14.13 7.84
N LYS A 102 5.88 -13.90 6.73
CA LYS A 102 6.51 -13.85 5.40
C LYS A 102 7.20 -12.51 5.18
N PRO A 103 8.18 -12.43 4.27
CA PRO A 103 8.97 -11.22 4.09
C PRO A 103 8.20 -10.09 3.42
N ILE A 104 8.51 -8.86 3.82
CA ILE A 104 8.19 -7.64 3.07
C ILE A 104 9.22 -7.49 1.97
N LEU A 105 8.79 -7.38 0.71
CA LEU A 105 9.68 -7.05 -0.41
C LEU A 105 10.12 -5.59 -0.32
N LEU A 106 11.42 -5.36 -0.34
CA LEU A 106 11.95 -3.99 -0.28
C LEU A 106 11.60 -3.22 -1.56
N SER A 107 11.60 -3.87 -2.74
CA SER A 107 11.14 -3.27 -3.99
C SER A 107 9.67 -2.80 -3.96
N TYR A 108 8.80 -3.50 -3.22
CA TYR A 108 7.42 -3.06 -2.99
C TYR A 108 7.36 -1.85 -2.06
N LEU A 109 8.06 -1.91 -0.92
CA LEU A 109 8.10 -0.82 0.04
C LEU A 109 8.68 0.45 -0.58
N ASP A 110 9.77 0.35 -1.34
CA ASP A 110 10.37 1.45 -2.11
C ASP A 110 9.34 2.15 -3.01
N CYS A 111 8.59 1.36 -3.79
CA CYS A 111 7.54 1.87 -4.66
C CYS A 111 6.45 2.60 -3.87
N VAL A 112 6.01 2.05 -2.74
CA VAL A 112 5.00 2.67 -1.87
C VAL A 112 5.52 3.99 -1.30
N ILE A 113 6.72 3.99 -0.72
CA ILE A 113 7.30 5.18 -0.07
C ILE A 113 7.61 6.28 -1.07
N GLN A 114 8.06 5.95 -2.28
CA GLN A 114 8.21 6.92 -3.36
C GLN A 114 6.88 7.65 -3.64
N GLY A 115 5.77 6.91 -3.73
CA GLY A 115 4.44 7.50 -3.88
C GLY A 115 4.04 8.41 -2.72
N TYR A 116 4.26 7.96 -1.48
CA TYR A 116 4.02 8.79 -0.29
C TYR A 116 4.89 10.04 -0.24
N TYR A 117 6.16 9.93 -0.56
CA TYR A 117 7.05 11.08 -0.63
C TYR A 117 6.58 12.09 -1.66
N LYS A 118 6.22 11.63 -2.86
CA LYS A 118 5.78 12.50 -3.96
C LYS A 118 4.50 13.28 -3.65
N HIS A 119 3.54 12.65 -2.96
CA HIS A 119 2.22 13.24 -2.74
C HIS A 119 2.00 13.83 -1.33
N PHE A 120 2.78 13.41 -0.35
CA PHE A 120 2.63 13.82 1.05
C PHE A 120 3.93 14.32 1.68
N GLY A 121 5.05 14.37 0.92
CA GLY A 121 6.36 14.80 1.37
C GLY A 121 6.96 13.93 2.49
N LYS A 122 8.07 14.37 3.07
CA LYS A 122 8.76 13.67 4.17
C LYS A 122 7.84 13.39 5.37
N GLN A 123 6.94 14.30 5.70
CA GLN A 123 5.98 14.12 6.79
C GLN A 123 4.95 13.02 6.50
N GLY A 124 4.57 12.83 5.22
CA GLY A 124 3.74 11.71 4.80
C GLY A 124 4.44 10.38 4.98
N VAL A 125 5.72 10.29 4.59
CA VAL A 125 6.55 9.10 4.80
C VAL A 125 6.68 8.79 6.30
N LYS A 126 7.03 9.77 7.12
CA LYS A 126 7.12 9.60 8.58
C LYS A 126 5.79 9.07 9.17
N ARG A 127 4.65 9.61 8.72
CA ARG A 127 3.33 9.11 9.16
C ARG A 127 3.05 7.70 8.68
N PHE A 128 3.44 7.35 7.46
CA PHE A 128 3.29 5.99 6.94
C PHE A 128 3.98 4.98 7.87
N PHE A 129 5.25 5.16 8.17
CA PHE A 129 5.99 4.25 9.05
C PHE A 129 5.39 4.20 10.47
N LYS A 130 5.08 5.37 11.06
CA LYS A 130 4.53 5.47 12.41
C LYS A 130 3.14 4.84 12.54
N SER A 131 2.31 4.90 11.50
CA SER A 131 0.91 4.44 11.54
C SER A 131 0.70 3.06 10.94
N THR A 132 1.73 2.41 10.44
CA THR A 132 1.66 1.03 9.93
C THR A 132 2.10 0.06 11.02
N GLU A 133 1.37 -1.03 11.21
CA GLU A 133 1.67 -2.07 12.21
C GLU A 133 2.40 -3.27 11.61
N ASN A 134 2.88 -4.15 12.50
CA ASN A 134 3.49 -5.44 12.18
C ASN A 134 4.79 -5.32 11.37
N TRP A 135 5.65 -4.38 11.74
CA TRP A 135 6.99 -4.24 11.15
C TRP A 135 7.96 -5.36 11.56
N ASP A 136 7.54 -6.30 12.39
CA ASP A 136 8.29 -7.47 12.81
C ASP A 136 8.31 -8.62 11.77
N HIS A 137 7.79 -8.37 10.57
CA HIS A 137 8.02 -9.19 9.39
C HIS A 137 9.47 -9.05 8.90
N PRO A 138 10.13 -10.14 8.43
CA PRO A 138 11.44 -10.02 7.79
C PRO A 138 11.39 -9.05 6.60
N ILE A 139 12.48 -8.35 6.36
CA ILE A 139 12.67 -7.54 5.14
C ILE A 139 13.51 -8.34 4.15
N LEU A 140 13.00 -8.55 2.93
CA LEU A 140 13.77 -9.14 1.83
C LEU A 140 14.25 -8.01 0.92
N ASP A 141 15.58 -7.80 0.91
CA ASP A 141 16.19 -6.88 -0.04
C ASP A 141 16.29 -7.53 -1.42
N ASP A 142 15.31 -7.22 -2.24
CA ASP A 142 15.19 -7.66 -3.64
C ASP A 142 15.50 -6.53 -4.64
N ARG A 143 16.15 -5.44 -4.20
CA ARG A 143 16.42 -4.25 -5.05
C ARG A 143 17.26 -4.57 -6.29
N ASN A 144 18.19 -5.53 -6.20
CA ASN A 144 19.02 -5.94 -7.33
C ASN A 144 18.27 -6.77 -8.38
N ALA A 145 17.20 -7.46 -7.97
CA ALA A 145 16.34 -8.25 -8.82
C ALA A 145 14.89 -8.16 -8.30
N PRO A 146 14.20 -7.03 -8.55
CA PRO A 146 12.90 -6.75 -7.96
C PRO A 146 11.87 -7.83 -8.28
N GLN A 147 11.28 -8.40 -7.23
CA GLN A 147 10.20 -9.37 -7.34
C GLN A 147 8.83 -8.71 -7.44
N TYR A 148 8.71 -7.45 -7.00
CA TYR A 148 7.47 -6.70 -7.14
C TYR A 148 7.23 -6.33 -8.61
N PRO A 149 6.12 -6.77 -9.25
CA PRO A 149 5.92 -6.61 -10.70
C PRO A 149 5.82 -5.15 -11.19
N ARG A 150 5.58 -4.22 -10.26
CA ARG A 150 5.47 -2.78 -10.55
C ARG A 150 6.51 -1.97 -9.80
N ALA A 151 7.67 -2.59 -9.56
CA ALA A 151 8.82 -1.88 -8.99
C ALA A 151 9.15 -0.65 -9.83
N THR A 152 9.49 0.44 -9.15
CA THR A 152 9.80 1.73 -9.77
C THR A 152 11.27 2.07 -9.60
N ILE A 153 11.80 2.94 -10.46
CA ILE A 153 13.17 3.42 -10.33
C ILE A 153 13.20 4.52 -9.27
N LEU A 154 13.99 4.33 -8.24
CA LEU A 154 14.21 5.30 -7.18
C LEU A 154 15.52 6.08 -7.40
N SER A 155 15.53 7.34 -7.02
CA SER A 155 16.76 8.11 -6.83
C SER A 155 17.50 7.64 -5.57
N LYS A 156 18.80 7.97 -5.47
CA LYS A 156 19.59 7.69 -4.25
C LYS A 156 18.97 8.30 -2.99
N PHE A 157 18.37 9.48 -3.12
CA PHE A 157 17.67 10.12 -2.01
C PHE A 157 16.45 9.31 -1.54
N GLU A 158 15.66 8.78 -2.47
CA GLU A 158 14.47 7.98 -2.15
C GLU A 158 14.85 6.65 -1.49
N PHE A 159 15.91 5.98 -1.97
CA PHE A 159 16.46 4.79 -1.29
C PHE A 159 16.89 5.10 0.14
N ASN A 160 17.69 6.15 0.34
CA ASN A 160 18.14 6.56 1.67
C ASN A 160 16.95 6.88 2.59
N LEU A 161 15.90 7.51 2.06
CA LEU A 161 14.71 7.83 2.83
C LEU A 161 13.99 6.59 3.37
N VAL A 162 13.92 5.51 2.58
CA VAL A 162 13.37 4.22 3.03
C VAL A 162 14.27 3.61 4.10
N ASP A 163 15.57 3.51 3.82
CA ASP A 163 16.54 2.87 4.70
C ASP A 163 16.62 3.56 6.08
N GLU A 164 16.69 4.89 6.11
CA GLU A 164 16.69 5.67 7.36
C GLU A 164 15.44 5.45 8.24
N HIS A 165 14.29 5.17 7.62
CA HIS A 165 13.07 4.88 8.39
C HIS A 165 13.03 3.44 8.88
N LEU A 166 13.54 2.49 8.10
CA LEU A 166 13.65 1.08 8.51
C LEU A 166 14.63 0.90 9.68
N GLU A 167 15.77 1.61 9.67
CA GLU A 167 16.76 1.57 10.77
C GLU A 167 16.20 2.08 12.11
N ARG A 168 15.09 2.82 12.10
CA ARG A 168 14.47 3.40 13.30
C ARG A 168 13.26 2.62 13.84
N LEU A 169 12.93 1.49 13.21
CA LEU A 169 11.86 0.61 13.65
C LEU A 169 12.34 -0.34 14.75
#